data_7c29d8ddd4bca7e3b3dbe393a5b53199
#
_entry.id   7c29d8ddd4bca7e3b3dbe393a5b53199
#
_cell.length_a   1.000
_cell.length_b   1.000
_cell.length_c   1.000
_cell.angle_alpha   90.00
_cell.angle_beta   90.00
_cell.angle_gamma   90.00
#
_symmetry.space_group_name_H-M   'P 1'
#
loop_
_entity.id
_entity.type
_entity.pdbx_description
1 polymer ?
#
loop_
_entity_poly.entity_id
_entity_poly.type
_entity_poly.pdbx_seq_one_letter_code
_entity_poly.pdbx_strand_id
1 'polypeptide(L)'
;LIKGKYEPIEEGGEDTAVSKYPITQPTPTLIWIVFGASIALCAAAIAFLAVEIQWHSVTPYTQSLYPQSKSQKYTCGNSTEEAKQRGCTFDILSMNWLPEQCPRDETQEFTDYAANETWVYYRDRHAKHPIESTDELSELGDKFWWSTQREHLVHCAFMILRLHKVLERGGKIDHLTGSFGHTRHCVMMLLDASKADPENDRVNTPGNIALGSC
;
A
#
# COMPACT_ATOMS: atom_id res chain seq x y z
N LEU A 1 -62.56 -23.51 -20.53
CA LEU A 1 -63.52 -22.87 -21.39
C LEU A 1 -64.20 -21.71 -20.67
N ILE A 2 -63.64 -20.48 -20.72
CA ILE A 2 -64.36 -19.24 -20.37
C ILE A 2 -64.15 -18.29 -21.53
N LYS A 3 -65.25 -18.03 -22.26
CA LYS A 3 -65.34 -17.03 -23.31
C LYS A 3 -65.41 -15.64 -22.67
N GLY A 4 -64.40 -14.84 -22.79
CA GLY A 4 -64.46 -13.40 -22.50
C GLY A 4 -64.97 -12.66 -23.73
N LYS A 5 -66.01 -11.87 -23.51
CA LYS A 5 -66.76 -11.08 -24.46
C LYS A 5 -65.94 -9.77 -24.72
N TYR A 6 -65.61 -9.49 -25.97
CA TYR A 6 -64.99 -8.27 -26.39
C TYR A 6 -66.09 -7.20 -26.64
N GLU A 7 -65.96 -6.04 -25.95
CA GLU A 7 -66.73 -4.85 -26.28
C GLU A 7 -65.77 -3.83 -26.92
N PRO A 8 -66.20 -3.17 -28.00
CA PRO A 8 -65.41 -2.17 -28.68
C PRO A 8 -65.36 -0.86 -27.87
N ILE A 9 -64.16 -0.30 -27.73
CA ILE A 9 -63.89 1.02 -27.14
C ILE A 9 -64.19 2.07 -28.20
N GLU A 10 -65.10 3.02 -27.90
CA GLU A 10 -65.38 4.19 -28.69
C GLU A 10 -64.16 5.12 -28.74
N GLU A 11 -63.77 5.57 -29.96
CA GLU A 11 -62.75 6.60 -30.18
C GLU A 11 -63.29 7.95 -29.67
N GLY A 12 -62.81 8.35 -28.47
CA GLY A 12 -62.96 9.71 -27.97
C GLY A 12 -61.94 10.63 -28.66
N GLY A 13 -62.49 11.58 -29.45
CA GLY A 13 -61.66 12.59 -30.10
C GLY A 13 -60.86 13.43 -29.09
N GLU A 14 -59.55 13.43 -29.25
CA GLU A 14 -58.62 14.20 -28.45
C GLU A 14 -58.51 15.62 -29.05
N ASP A 15 -59.29 16.54 -28.46
CA ASP A 15 -59.12 17.97 -28.69
C ASP A 15 -57.74 18.41 -28.18
N THR A 16 -56.77 18.55 -29.08
CA THR A 16 -55.46 19.14 -28.78
C THR A 16 -55.63 20.61 -28.46
N ALA A 17 -55.76 20.91 -27.17
CA ALA A 17 -55.65 22.27 -26.66
C ALA A 17 -54.23 22.78 -26.87
N VAL A 18 -54.02 23.53 -27.97
CA VAL A 18 -52.79 24.26 -28.24
C VAL A 18 -52.65 25.33 -27.17
N SER A 19 -51.76 25.08 -26.20
CA SER A 19 -51.39 26.04 -25.16
C SER A 19 -50.80 27.28 -25.79
N LYS A 20 -51.58 28.37 -25.82
CA LYS A 20 -51.12 29.72 -26.21
C LYS A 20 -50.35 30.37 -25.07
N TYR A 21 -49.20 29.86 -24.73
CA TYR A 21 -48.26 30.65 -23.94
C TYR A 21 -47.45 31.51 -24.93
N PRO A 22 -47.41 32.85 -24.78
CA PRO A 22 -46.52 33.67 -25.58
C PRO A 22 -45.08 33.33 -25.23
N ILE A 23 -44.34 32.82 -26.20
CA ILE A 23 -42.88 32.66 -26.07
C ILE A 23 -42.33 34.09 -26.04
N THR A 24 -42.09 34.60 -24.82
CA THR A 24 -41.42 35.89 -24.64
C THR A 24 -39.96 35.71 -25.08
N GLN A 25 -39.60 36.39 -26.18
CA GLN A 25 -38.23 36.46 -26.65
C GLN A 25 -37.35 37.07 -25.53
N PRO A 26 -36.22 36.44 -25.18
CA PRO A 26 -35.36 36.99 -24.15
C PRO A 26 -34.83 38.37 -24.57
N THR A 27 -34.91 39.35 -23.70
CA THR A 27 -34.37 40.68 -23.95
C THR A 27 -32.87 40.61 -24.21
N PRO A 28 -32.28 41.43 -25.06
CA PRO A 28 -30.86 41.41 -25.37
C PRO A 28 -30.01 41.57 -24.09
N THR A 29 -30.49 42.28 -23.11
CA THR A 29 -29.86 42.39 -21.76
C THR A 29 -29.79 41.05 -21.02
N LEU A 30 -30.83 40.22 -21.08
CA LEU A 30 -30.84 38.89 -20.45
C LEU A 30 -29.82 37.95 -21.13
N ILE A 31 -29.71 38.02 -22.46
CA ILE A 31 -28.72 37.26 -23.22
C ILE A 31 -27.29 37.60 -22.78
N TRP A 32 -26.97 38.88 -22.64
CA TRP A 32 -25.65 39.32 -22.20
C TRP A 32 -25.35 38.95 -20.73
N ILE A 33 -26.34 38.95 -19.84
CA ILE A 33 -26.17 38.49 -18.45
C ILE A 33 -25.86 36.99 -18.39
N VAL A 34 -26.62 36.17 -19.14
CA VAL A 34 -26.40 34.73 -19.21
C VAL A 34 -25.04 34.40 -19.81
N PHE A 35 -24.64 35.11 -20.86
CA PHE A 35 -23.35 34.92 -21.53
C PHE A 35 -22.18 35.31 -20.59
N GLY A 36 -22.31 36.43 -19.89
CA GLY A 36 -21.32 36.87 -18.91
C GLY A 36 -21.19 35.92 -17.73
N ALA A 37 -22.31 35.42 -17.21
CA ALA A 37 -22.29 34.40 -16.12
C ALA A 37 -21.65 33.10 -16.58
N SER A 38 -21.89 32.65 -17.80
CA SER A 38 -21.25 31.42 -18.34
C SER A 38 -19.76 31.58 -18.50
N ILE A 39 -19.26 32.73 -18.96
CA ILE A 39 -17.80 33.01 -19.04
C ILE A 39 -17.18 33.02 -17.66
N ALA A 40 -17.81 33.65 -16.65
CA ALA A 40 -17.32 33.68 -15.29
C ALA A 40 -17.23 32.29 -14.65
N LEU A 41 -18.23 31.42 -14.90
CA LEU A 41 -18.22 30.02 -14.44
C LEU A 41 -17.13 29.21 -15.13
N CYS A 42 -16.91 29.37 -16.40
CA CYS A 42 -15.82 28.69 -17.10
C CYS A 42 -14.45 29.17 -16.60
N ALA A 43 -14.25 30.46 -16.36
CA ALA A 43 -13.01 30.98 -15.81
C ALA A 43 -12.75 30.45 -14.39
N ALA A 44 -13.79 30.38 -13.55
CA ALA A 44 -13.70 29.80 -12.21
C ALA A 44 -13.34 28.30 -12.24
N ALA A 45 -13.96 27.54 -13.17
CA ALA A 45 -13.65 26.12 -13.35
C ALA A 45 -12.20 25.89 -13.82
N ILE A 46 -11.71 26.72 -14.76
CA ILE A 46 -10.32 26.65 -15.22
C ILE A 46 -9.35 27.01 -14.09
N ALA A 47 -9.65 28.04 -13.28
CA ALA A 47 -8.82 28.40 -12.13
C ALA A 47 -8.80 27.29 -11.09
N PHE A 48 -9.94 26.65 -10.82
CA PHE A 48 -10.02 25.50 -9.90
C PHE A 48 -9.19 24.33 -10.41
N LEU A 49 -9.31 23.97 -11.70
CA LEU A 49 -8.49 22.91 -12.31
C LEU A 49 -7.00 23.25 -12.28
N ALA A 50 -6.62 24.51 -12.48
CA ALA A 50 -5.22 24.93 -12.40
C ALA A 50 -4.68 24.79 -10.96
N VAL A 51 -5.46 25.11 -9.96
CA VAL A 51 -5.12 24.90 -8.55
C VAL A 51 -4.98 23.40 -8.25
N GLU A 52 -5.92 22.58 -8.68
CA GLU A 52 -5.86 21.11 -8.51
C GLU A 52 -4.62 20.51 -9.19
N ILE A 53 -4.31 20.94 -10.42
CA ILE A 53 -3.10 20.50 -11.13
C ILE A 53 -1.84 20.94 -10.35
N GLN A 54 -1.83 22.14 -9.78
CA GLN A 54 -0.70 22.65 -9.00
C GLN A 54 -0.55 21.90 -7.67
N TRP A 55 -1.65 21.49 -7.03
CA TRP A 55 -1.64 20.64 -5.83
C TRP A 55 -1.17 19.21 -6.14
N HIS A 56 -1.55 18.65 -7.29
CA HIS A 56 -1.07 17.34 -7.74
C HIS A 56 0.37 17.38 -8.27
N SER A 57 0.86 18.55 -8.69
CA SER A 57 2.25 18.76 -9.15
C SER A 57 3.22 19.03 -8.00
N VAL A 58 2.73 19.18 -6.77
CA VAL A 58 3.57 19.05 -5.57
C VAL A 58 3.97 17.59 -5.52
N THR A 59 5.03 17.25 -6.24
CA THR A 59 5.73 15.96 -6.07
C THR A 59 5.83 15.68 -4.59
N PRO A 60 5.42 14.49 -4.13
CA PRO A 60 5.52 14.17 -2.73
C PRO A 60 6.97 14.42 -2.30
N TYR A 61 7.14 15.25 -1.30
CA TYR A 61 8.42 15.67 -0.69
C TYR A 61 9.33 14.48 -0.32
N THR A 62 8.79 13.28 -0.39
CA THR A 62 9.50 12.03 -0.14
C THR A 62 10.53 11.65 -1.21
N GLN A 63 10.49 12.26 -2.41
CA GLN A 63 11.44 11.91 -3.47
C GLN A 63 12.76 12.68 -3.40
N SER A 64 12.83 13.74 -2.59
CA SER A 64 14.02 14.62 -2.49
C SER A 64 14.96 14.30 -1.32
N LEU A 65 14.58 13.45 -0.38
CA LEU A 65 15.44 13.07 0.76
C LEU A 65 16.48 11.99 0.40
N TYR A 66 16.31 11.33 -0.74
CA TYR A 66 17.32 10.42 -1.26
C TYR A 66 17.84 10.98 -2.58
N PRO A 67 19.07 11.51 -2.63
CA PRO A 67 19.70 11.80 -3.91
C PRO A 67 19.68 10.50 -4.70
N GLN A 68 18.90 10.49 -5.77
CA GLN A 68 18.94 9.45 -6.79
C GLN A 68 20.33 9.58 -7.47
N SER A 69 21.36 9.19 -6.75
CA SER A 69 22.60 8.79 -7.38
C SER A 69 22.18 7.78 -8.44
N LYS A 70 22.71 7.88 -9.66
CA LYS A 70 22.67 6.81 -10.65
C LYS A 70 23.47 5.63 -10.09
N SER A 71 23.06 5.13 -8.93
CA SER A 71 23.70 4.00 -8.29
C SER A 71 23.36 2.79 -9.13
N GLN A 72 24.37 2.15 -9.62
CA GLN A 72 24.27 0.85 -10.26
C GLN A 72 23.32 -0.02 -9.42
N LYS A 73 22.18 -0.38 -10.00
CA LYS A 73 21.20 -1.22 -9.31
C LYS A 73 21.78 -2.62 -9.21
N TYR A 74 22.20 -3.00 -8.03
CA TYR A 74 22.58 -4.39 -7.76
C TYR A 74 21.33 -5.25 -7.72
N THR A 75 21.33 -6.36 -8.44
CA THR A 75 20.18 -7.26 -8.53
C THR A 75 20.64 -8.70 -8.56
N CYS A 76 19.89 -9.57 -7.92
CA CYS A 76 20.12 -11.01 -7.90
C CYS A 76 19.48 -11.75 -9.09
N GLY A 77 18.84 -11.04 -10.02
CA GLY A 77 18.18 -11.66 -11.16
C GLY A 77 16.75 -12.09 -10.86
N ASN A 78 16.28 -13.11 -11.59
CA ASN A 78 14.88 -13.55 -11.56
C ASN A 78 14.72 -15.03 -11.16
N SER A 79 15.80 -15.71 -10.80
CA SER A 79 15.77 -17.07 -10.27
C SER A 79 16.86 -17.28 -9.22
N THR A 80 16.72 -18.34 -8.43
CA THR A 80 17.71 -18.77 -7.43
C THR A 80 19.07 -19.07 -8.08
N GLU A 81 19.08 -19.72 -9.23
CA GLU A 81 20.29 -20.04 -9.99
C GLU A 81 21.00 -18.78 -10.45
N GLU A 82 20.24 -17.79 -10.96
CA GLU A 82 20.78 -16.50 -11.38
C GLU A 82 21.34 -15.73 -10.18
N ALA A 83 20.63 -15.75 -9.03
CA ALA A 83 21.08 -15.13 -7.80
C ALA A 83 22.44 -15.68 -7.35
N LYS A 84 22.59 -17.00 -7.33
CA LYS A 84 23.87 -17.68 -7.00
C LYS A 84 24.98 -17.31 -7.98
N GLN A 85 24.70 -17.31 -9.30
CA GLN A 85 25.67 -16.94 -10.32
C GLN A 85 26.14 -15.49 -10.17
N ARG A 86 25.28 -14.61 -9.66
CA ARG A 86 25.61 -13.20 -9.40
C ARG A 86 26.29 -12.96 -8.05
N GLY A 87 26.56 -14.02 -7.28
CA GLY A 87 27.20 -13.93 -5.96
C GLY A 87 26.27 -13.39 -4.87
N CYS A 88 24.96 -13.44 -5.08
CA CYS A 88 24.00 -13.14 -4.01
C CYS A 88 23.95 -14.24 -2.97
N THR A 89 23.64 -13.88 -1.74
CA THR A 89 23.40 -14.83 -0.66
C THR A 89 22.01 -14.62 -0.07
N PHE A 90 21.42 -15.71 0.42
CA PHE A 90 20.10 -15.65 1.04
C PHE A 90 20.19 -14.98 2.42
N ASP A 91 19.26 -14.11 2.70
CA ASP A 91 19.09 -13.41 3.98
C ASP A 91 17.79 -13.86 4.64
N ILE A 92 17.91 -14.59 5.73
CA ILE A 92 16.77 -15.21 6.42
C ILE A 92 15.85 -14.17 7.08
N LEU A 93 16.37 -13.01 7.47
CA LEU A 93 15.51 -11.96 8.04
C LEU A 93 14.61 -11.36 6.97
N SER A 94 15.13 -11.00 5.81
CA SER A 94 14.30 -10.42 4.74
C SER A 94 13.66 -11.46 3.82
N MET A 95 13.98 -12.75 3.98
CA MET A 95 13.54 -13.83 3.09
C MET A 95 13.85 -13.58 1.62
N ASN A 96 15.00 -12.96 1.36
CA ASN A 96 15.41 -12.56 0.03
C ASN A 96 16.85 -12.96 -0.29
N TRP A 97 17.10 -13.21 -1.57
CA TRP A 97 18.46 -13.22 -2.10
C TRP A 97 18.94 -11.78 -2.22
N LEU A 98 20.03 -11.45 -1.54
CA LEU A 98 20.58 -10.11 -1.50
C LEU A 98 22.01 -10.07 -2.08
N PRO A 99 22.33 -9.06 -2.90
CA PRO A 99 23.70 -8.77 -3.29
C PRO A 99 24.58 -8.44 -2.06
N GLU A 100 25.87 -8.67 -2.17
CA GLU A 100 26.85 -8.37 -1.10
C GLU A 100 26.76 -6.92 -0.59
N GLN A 101 26.38 -5.98 -1.48
CA GLN A 101 26.29 -4.56 -1.15
C GLN A 101 25.06 -4.16 -0.34
N CYS A 102 24.10 -5.09 -0.18
CA CYS A 102 22.90 -4.84 0.63
C CYS A 102 23.19 -5.14 2.11
N PRO A 103 22.76 -4.24 3.01
CA PRO A 103 22.93 -4.43 4.45
C PRO A 103 22.22 -5.70 4.96
N ARG A 104 22.86 -6.35 5.92
CA ARG A 104 22.33 -7.53 6.62
C ARG A 104 22.24 -7.28 8.11
N ASP A 105 22.07 -6.03 8.46
CA ASP A 105 21.85 -5.64 9.86
C ASP A 105 20.65 -6.40 10.41
N GLU A 106 20.72 -6.75 11.68
CA GLU A 106 19.68 -7.45 12.42
C GLU A 106 19.43 -8.92 12.00
N THR A 107 20.13 -9.45 10.97
CA THR A 107 19.96 -10.87 10.60
C THR A 107 20.40 -11.81 11.72
N GLN A 108 21.56 -11.52 12.33
CA GLN A 108 22.08 -12.34 13.42
C GLN A 108 21.20 -12.22 14.66
N GLU A 109 20.83 -10.99 15.03
CA GLU A 109 19.97 -10.71 16.17
C GLU A 109 18.59 -11.37 16.02
N PHE A 110 18.02 -11.35 14.82
CA PHE A 110 16.79 -12.08 14.51
C PHE A 110 16.95 -13.60 14.71
N THR A 111 18.07 -14.14 14.25
CA THR A 111 18.36 -15.58 14.40
C THR A 111 18.55 -15.94 15.88
N ASP A 112 19.31 -15.13 16.61
CA ASP A 112 19.60 -15.35 18.04
C ASP A 112 18.34 -15.18 18.91
N TYR A 113 17.36 -14.37 18.47
CA TYR A 113 16.09 -14.18 19.18
C TYR A 113 15.24 -15.45 19.25
N ALA A 114 15.47 -16.42 18.39
CA ALA A 114 14.87 -17.75 18.53
C ALA A 114 15.28 -18.47 19.82
N ALA A 115 16.28 -17.95 20.52
CA ALA A 115 16.88 -18.47 21.74
C ALA A 115 17.57 -19.83 21.52
N ASN A 116 17.19 -20.87 22.28
CA ASN A 116 17.79 -22.22 22.15
C ASN A 116 17.20 -23.04 20.98
N GLU A 117 16.27 -22.42 20.20
CA GLU A 117 15.57 -23.04 19.08
C GLU A 117 15.95 -22.30 17.82
N THR A 118 15.85 -22.97 16.67
CA THR A 118 15.91 -22.32 15.36
C THR A 118 14.50 -21.96 14.90
N TRP A 119 14.36 -20.92 14.08
CA TRP A 119 13.10 -20.68 13.38
C TRP A 119 12.77 -21.85 12.49
N VAL A 120 11.56 -22.41 12.65
CA VAL A 120 11.10 -23.55 11.85
C VAL A 120 10.10 -23.06 10.82
N TYR A 121 10.32 -23.46 9.57
CA TYR A 121 9.48 -23.15 8.44
C TYR A 121 8.85 -24.42 7.88
N TYR A 122 7.71 -24.31 7.26
CA TYR A 122 6.93 -25.45 6.78
C TYR A 122 6.45 -25.21 5.35
N ARG A 123 6.29 -26.30 4.60
CA ARG A 123 5.72 -26.28 3.24
C ARG A 123 4.19 -26.16 3.24
N ASP A 124 3.54 -26.35 4.40
CA ASP A 124 2.10 -26.32 4.55
C ASP A 124 1.66 -25.65 5.86
N ARG A 125 0.46 -25.07 5.85
CA ARG A 125 -0.15 -24.37 6.99
C ARG A 125 -0.44 -25.23 8.22
N HIS A 126 -0.39 -26.56 8.08
CA HIS A 126 -0.68 -27.51 9.16
C HIS A 126 0.59 -28.03 9.83
N ALA A 127 1.74 -27.48 9.47
CA ALA A 127 3.05 -27.83 10.01
C ALA A 127 3.41 -29.32 9.88
N LYS A 128 2.94 -29.98 8.81
CA LYS A 128 3.20 -31.41 8.58
C LYS A 128 4.50 -31.69 7.84
N HIS A 129 4.98 -30.73 7.05
CA HIS A 129 6.15 -30.88 6.20
C HIS A 129 7.14 -29.75 6.54
N PRO A 130 8.01 -29.97 7.55
CA PRO A 130 9.06 -28.99 7.89
C PRO A 130 10.03 -28.80 6.71
N ILE A 131 10.64 -27.64 6.65
CA ILE A 131 11.77 -27.32 5.80
C ILE A 131 13.01 -27.50 6.63
N GLU A 132 13.88 -28.43 6.24
CA GLU A 132 14.94 -28.95 7.10
C GLU A 132 16.14 -28.01 7.26
N SER A 133 16.29 -27.04 6.33
CA SER A 133 17.41 -26.10 6.36
C SER A 133 17.09 -24.76 5.72
N THR A 134 17.91 -23.75 6.05
CA THR A 134 17.88 -22.45 5.39
C THR A 134 18.21 -22.57 3.89
N ASP A 135 19.07 -23.50 3.52
CA ASP A 135 19.39 -23.74 2.12
C ASP A 135 18.14 -24.25 1.36
N GLU A 136 17.44 -25.22 1.92
CA GLU A 136 16.18 -25.70 1.35
C GLU A 136 15.11 -24.61 1.28
N LEU A 137 15.01 -23.77 2.30
CA LEU A 137 14.11 -22.62 2.33
C LEU A 137 14.43 -21.65 1.19
N SER A 138 15.70 -21.36 0.98
CA SER A 138 16.18 -20.44 -0.05
C SER A 138 15.88 -20.89 -1.49
N GLU A 139 15.70 -22.21 -1.70
CA GLU A 139 15.40 -22.82 -3.00
C GLU A 139 13.91 -22.89 -3.33
N LEU A 140 13.03 -22.42 -2.45
CA LEU A 140 11.59 -22.47 -2.69
C LEU A 140 11.13 -21.62 -3.88
N GLY A 141 11.90 -20.58 -4.21
CA GLY A 141 11.54 -19.66 -5.29
C GLY A 141 10.22 -18.93 -4.98
N ASP A 142 9.25 -19.10 -5.87
CA ASP A 142 7.91 -18.50 -5.78
C ASP A 142 6.90 -19.31 -4.94
N LYS A 143 7.33 -20.43 -4.34
CA LYS A 143 6.46 -21.28 -3.52
C LYS A 143 6.26 -20.65 -2.13
N PHE A 144 5.06 -20.82 -1.61
CA PHE A 144 4.74 -20.39 -0.24
C PHE A 144 5.43 -21.28 0.80
N TRP A 145 5.81 -20.65 1.89
CA TRP A 145 6.23 -21.29 3.13
C TRP A 145 5.38 -20.76 4.29
N TRP A 146 5.43 -21.44 5.42
CA TRP A 146 4.64 -21.14 6.61
C TRP A 146 5.56 -21.11 7.83
N SER A 147 5.30 -20.17 8.73
CA SER A 147 5.97 -20.09 10.02
C SER A 147 4.98 -19.84 11.16
N THR A 148 5.47 -19.68 12.37
CA THR A 148 4.64 -19.30 13.51
C THR A 148 4.34 -17.81 13.50
N GLN A 149 3.24 -17.42 14.15
CA GLN A 149 2.92 -16.00 14.37
C GLN A 149 4.06 -15.30 15.15
N ARG A 150 4.69 -15.98 16.11
CA ARG A 150 5.84 -15.44 16.87
C ARG A 150 6.99 -15.08 15.94
N GLU A 151 7.37 -15.98 15.04
CA GLU A 151 8.42 -15.70 14.06
C GLU A 151 8.09 -14.46 13.22
N HIS A 152 6.87 -14.39 12.69
CA HIS A 152 6.44 -13.26 11.87
C HIS A 152 6.46 -11.92 12.63
N LEU A 153 6.05 -11.88 13.89
CA LEU A 153 6.11 -10.66 14.70
C LEU A 153 7.56 -10.23 14.99
N VAL A 154 8.44 -11.19 15.25
CA VAL A 154 9.87 -10.93 15.46
C VAL A 154 10.53 -10.46 14.16
N HIS A 155 10.24 -11.11 13.03
CA HIS A 155 10.64 -10.63 11.70
C HIS A 155 10.23 -9.17 11.47
N CYS A 156 8.97 -8.85 11.73
CA CYS A 156 8.45 -7.48 11.59
C CYS A 156 9.24 -6.47 12.44
N ALA A 157 9.53 -6.78 13.68
CA ALA A 157 10.27 -5.90 14.58
C ALA A 157 11.71 -5.66 14.07
N PHE A 158 12.42 -6.72 13.70
CA PHE A 158 13.79 -6.63 13.22
C PHE A 158 13.91 -5.98 11.84
N MET A 159 12.92 -6.13 10.97
CA MET A 159 12.87 -5.39 9.69
C MET A 159 12.75 -3.88 9.88
N ILE A 160 11.99 -3.42 10.88
CA ILE A 160 11.90 -2.00 11.23
C ILE A 160 13.22 -1.50 11.82
N LEU A 161 13.88 -2.28 12.70
CA LEU A 161 15.20 -1.94 13.22
C LEU A 161 16.26 -1.86 12.12
N ARG A 162 16.28 -2.80 11.18
CA ARG A 162 17.14 -2.76 9.98
C ARG A 162 16.94 -1.49 9.20
N LEU A 163 15.68 -1.13 8.91
CA LEU A 163 15.36 0.10 8.20
C LEU A 163 15.97 1.32 8.90
N HIS A 164 15.79 1.43 10.21
CA HIS A 164 16.34 2.54 10.98
C HIS A 164 17.86 2.60 10.93
N LYS A 165 18.56 1.48 11.17
CA LYS A 165 20.03 1.41 11.11
C LYS A 165 20.58 1.80 9.73
N VAL A 166 19.94 1.34 8.65
CA VAL A 166 20.38 1.68 7.29
C VAL A 166 20.18 3.16 7.00
N LEU A 167 19.07 3.75 7.43
CA LEU A 167 18.81 5.18 7.28
C LEU A 167 19.81 6.04 8.07
N GLU A 168 20.11 5.68 9.31
CA GLU A 168 21.06 6.38 10.17
C GLU A 168 22.48 6.44 9.56
N ARG A 169 22.92 5.35 8.93
CA ARG A 169 24.23 5.26 8.31
C ARG A 169 24.31 5.78 6.87
N GLY A 170 23.17 6.09 6.26
CA GLY A 170 23.10 6.48 4.85
C GLY A 170 23.46 5.33 3.89
N GLY A 171 23.20 4.08 4.28
CA GLY A 171 23.52 2.88 3.50
C GLY A 171 22.56 2.64 2.34
N LYS A 172 22.91 1.65 1.50
CA LYS A 172 21.99 1.13 0.48
C LYS A 172 20.86 0.36 1.18
N ILE A 173 19.68 0.46 0.60
CA ILE A 173 18.51 -0.22 1.15
C ILE A 173 17.99 -1.20 0.11
N ASP A 174 17.73 -2.45 0.51
CA ASP A 174 17.06 -3.39 -0.35
C ASP A 174 15.57 -3.03 -0.53
N HIS A 175 14.97 -3.58 -1.54
CA HIS A 175 13.62 -3.18 -1.96
C HIS A 175 12.55 -3.51 -0.90
N LEU A 176 12.71 -4.60 -0.13
CA LEU A 176 11.74 -4.99 0.90
C LEU A 176 11.88 -4.11 2.15
N THR A 177 13.12 -3.96 2.65
CA THR A 177 13.44 -3.08 3.79
C THR A 177 13.01 -1.64 3.52
N GLY A 178 13.21 -1.13 2.28
CA GLY A 178 12.83 0.23 1.89
C GLY A 178 11.35 0.41 1.49
N SER A 179 10.56 -0.63 1.51
CA SER A 179 9.16 -0.57 1.11
C SER A 179 8.28 -0.02 2.23
N PHE A 180 7.69 1.16 2.04
CA PHE A 180 6.70 1.69 2.98
C PHE A 180 5.51 0.75 3.17
N GLY A 181 5.06 0.07 2.11
CA GLY A 181 3.98 -0.92 2.18
C GLY A 181 4.32 -2.07 3.12
N HIS A 182 5.56 -2.57 3.06
CA HIS A 182 6.05 -3.61 3.96
C HIS A 182 6.19 -3.10 5.40
N THR A 183 6.81 -1.94 5.60
CA THR A 183 6.91 -1.32 6.94
C THR A 183 5.53 -1.12 7.57
N ARG A 184 4.56 -0.59 6.80
CA ARG A 184 3.18 -0.43 7.28
C ARG A 184 2.55 -1.77 7.66
N HIS A 185 2.73 -2.82 6.84
CA HIS A 185 2.27 -4.17 7.16
C HIS A 185 2.86 -4.65 8.49
N CYS A 186 4.17 -4.55 8.68
CA CYS A 186 4.87 -4.92 9.90
C CYS A 186 4.32 -4.18 11.13
N VAL A 187 4.16 -2.86 11.05
CA VAL A 187 3.59 -2.05 12.14
C VAL A 187 2.17 -2.52 12.48
N MET A 188 1.32 -2.77 11.48
CA MET A 188 -0.05 -3.23 11.73
C MET A 188 -0.09 -4.61 12.37
N MET A 189 0.78 -5.54 11.97
CA MET A 189 0.91 -6.86 12.59
C MET A 189 1.27 -6.77 14.07
N LEU A 190 2.23 -5.91 14.43
CA LEU A 190 2.64 -5.68 15.81
C LEU A 190 1.51 -5.04 16.64
N LEU A 191 0.82 -4.05 16.08
CA LEU A 191 -0.34 -3.41 16.73
C LEU A 191 -1.51 -4.38 16.95
N ASP A 192 -1.80 -5.24 15.98
CA ASP A 192 -2.86 -6.23 16.13
C ASP A 192 -2.50 -7.30 17.17
N ALA A 193 -1.23 -7.71 17.23
CA ALA A 193 -0.75 -8.61 18.26
C ALA A 193 -0.83 -7.98 19.66
N SER A 194 -0.55 -6.67 19.79
CA SER A 194 -0.66 -5.97 21.08
C SER A 194 -2.09 -5.94 21.63
N LYS A 195 -3.10 -6.00 20.77
CA LYS A 195 -4.52 -6.05 21.18
C LYS A 195 -4.99 -7.45 21.57
N ALA A 196 -4.25 -8.49 21.17
CA ALA A 196 -4.67 -9.87 21.37
C ALA A 196 -4.49 -10.34 22.82
N ASP A 197 -3.62 -9.68 23.62
CA ASP A 197 -3.37 -10.01 25.01
C ASP A 197 -3.98 -8.94 25.93
N PRO A 198 -5.01 -9.29 26.74
CA PRO A 198 -5.65 -8.35 27.68
C PRO A 198 -4.68 -7.80 28.75
N GLU A 199 -3.56 -8.49 29.03
CA GLU A 199 -2.55 -8.03 29.98
C GLU A 199 -1.84 -6.75 29.52
N ASN A 200 -1.86 -6.47 28.20
CA ASN A 200 -1.30 -5.24 27.66
C ASN A 200 -2.07 -3.96 28.04
N ASP A 201 -3.32 -4.08 28.52
CA ASP A 201 -4.10 -2.97 29.03
C ASP A 201 -3.79 -2.61 30.49
N ARG A 202 -2.94 -3.36 31.17
CA ARG A 202 -2.52 -3.06 32.52
C ARG A 202 -1.59 -1.85 32.57
N VAL A 203 -1.79 -1.02 33.58
CA VAL A 203 -0.93 0.14 33.86
C VAL A 203 0.32 -0.36 34.59
N ASN A 204 1.36 -0.70 33.84
CA ASN A 204 2.64 -1.24 34.36
C ASN A 204 3.87 -0.64 33.67
N THR A 205 3.68 0.31 32.77
CA THR A 205 4.77 0.90 31.97
C THR A 205 5.06 2.32 32.43
N PRO A 206 6.27 2.62 32.93
CA PRO A 206 6.67 3.97 33.29
C PRO A 206 6.97 4.79 32.01
N GLY A 207 6.74 6.09 32.08
CA GLY A 207 7.10 7.04 31.04
C GLY A 207 7.56 8.37 31.60
N ASN A 208 8.26 9.16 30.81
CA ASN A 208 8.65 10.52 31.11
C ASN A 208 8.37 11.43 29.90
N ILE A 209 8.33 12.73 30.15
CA ILE A 209 8.19 13.74 29.12
C ILE A 209 9.55 14.33 28.82
N ALA A 210 9.94 14.32 27.56
CA ALA A 210 11.16 14.96 27.07
C ALA A 210 10.82 16.23 26.27
N LEU A 211 11.75 17.18 26.25
CA LEU A 211 11.70 18.36 25.39
C LEU A 211 12.50 18.06 24.14
N GLY A 212 11.80 17.93 23.00
CA GLY A 212 12.41 17.64 21.71
C GLY A 212 12.68 18.89 20.88
N SER A 213 13.43 18.72 19.80
CA SER A 213 13.64 19.69 18.73
C SER A 213 13.59 19.00 17.37
N CYS A 214 13.28 19.73 16.30
CA CYS A 214 13.31 19.26 14.90
C CYS A 214 13.98 20.30 13.98
#